data_0b961f4bee73ee38d90859c34fed3bda
#
_entry.id   0b961f4bee73ee38d90859c34fed3bda
#
_cell.length_a   1.000
_cell.length_b   1.000
_cell.length_c   1.000
_cell.angle_alpha   90.00
_cell.angle_beta   90.00
_cell.angle_gamma   90.00
#
_symmetry.space_group_name_H-M   'P 1'
#
loop_
_entity.id
_entity.type
_entity.pdbx_description
1 polymer ?
#
loop_
_entity_poly.entity_id
_entity_poly.type
_entity_poly.pdbx_seq_one_letter_code
_entity_poly.pdbx_strand_id
1 'polypeptide(L)'
;MEIVVSGMRSTGCLHLGNYFGAATHFLKMQEDKNYHCNFFIADLHSLTTHPTPDDFKRNTNEVLVDYLACGLNPDKSVLYAQSDIPEIPQLYLLLNMLAYKGELERVASFKDKVRKQEENVNAGLLTYPVLMAADILIHRAHKVPVGKDQVQHLEMTRNFGNRFNHLYKTDFFPEPYPFTFTGVPITVPGLDGTGKMGKSDGNGIYLRDEPEVVRKKVMKAVTDAGPTAPNSEMPDAVKNIFTLLKLVSTADTVTHFETKYNDCSIRYGDLKKQLAEDIILFTAPIRSRINDIINDKPYQEKVLKMGAEKARESASATLNEVRKIMGM
;
A
#
# COMPACT_ATOMS: atom_id res chain seq x y z
N MET A 1 1.40 -0.36 24.60
CA MET A 1 1.89 -0.17 23.22
C MET A 1 0.81 -0.70 22.28
N GLU A 2 0.34 0.11 21.33
CA GLU A 2 -0.70 -0.31 20.38
C GLU A 2 -0.09 -1.08 19.21
N ILE A 3 -0.74 -2.16 18.82
CA ILE A 3 -0.29 -2.99 17.70
C ILE A 3 -0.82 -2.40 16.39
N VAL A 4 0.09 -2.14 15.47
CA VAL A 4 -0.19 -1.63 14.13
C VAL A 4 0.09 -2.75 13.14
N VAL A 5 -0.84 -3.00 12.22
CA VAL A 5 -0.66 -3.97 11.13
C VAL A 5 -1.01 -3.29 9.81
N SER A 6 -0.14 -3.39 8.84
CA SER A 6 -0.43 -2.99 7.46
C SER A 6 0.48 -3.71 6.49
N GLY A 7 0.08 -3.75 5.22
CA GLY A 7 0.88 -4.41 4.20
C GLY A 7 0.61 -3.88 2.80
N MET A 8 1.53 -4.20 1.88
CA MET A 8 1.36 -3.92 0.47
C MET A 8 1.38 -5.20 -0.36
N ARG A 9 0.52 -5.26 -1.37
CA ARG A 9 0.48 -6.41 -2.30
C ARG A 9 1.79 -6.52 -3.08
N SER A 10 2.27 -7.74 -3.24
CA SER A 10 3.45 -8.08 -4.05
C SER A 10 3.10 -8.10 -5.55
N THR A 11 2.85 -6.94 -6.10
CA THR A 11 2.54 -6.76 -7.54
C THR A 11 3.67 -6.05 -8.29
N GLY A 12 4.91 -6.19 -7.83
CA GLY A 12 6.11 -5.54 -8.37
C GLY A 12 6.52 -4.28 -7.61
N CYS A 13 7.46 -3.53 -8.18
CA CYS A 13 8.09 -2.36 -7.59
C CYS A 13 7.10 -1.29 -7.10
N LEU A 14 7.50 -0.52 -6.10
CA LEU A 14 6.71 0.60 -5.59
C LEU A 14 6.84 1.83 -6.49
N HIS A 15 5.73 2.53 -6.66
CA HIS A 15 5.68 3.83 -7.33
C HIS A 15 5.44 4.96 -6.32
N LEU A 16 5.54 6.22 -6.73
CA LEU A 16 5.32 7.39 -5.88
C LEU A 16 3.98 7.33 -5.12
N GLY A 17 2.94 6.77 -5.74
CA GLY A 17 1.65 6.57 -5.08
C GLY A 17 1.72 5.62 -3.88
N ASN A 18 2.52 4.56 -3.94
CA ASN A 18 2.74 3.67 -2.81
C ASN A 18 3.60 4.34 -1.73
N TYR A 19 4.60 5.12 -2.15
CA TYR A 19 5.48 5.85 -1.23
C TYR A 19 4.69 6.86 -0.40
N PHE A 20 4.04 7.82 -1.04
CA PHE A 20 3.31 8.89 -0.35
C PHE A 20 1.99 8.42 0.27
N GLY A 21 1.34 7.42 -0.33
CA GLY A 21 0.05 6.91 0.16
C GLY A 21 0.15 5.91 1.31
N ALA A 22 1.30 5.25 1.49
CA ALA A 22 1.45 4.23 2.52
C ALA A 22 2.83 4.23 3.20
N ALA A 23 3.95 4.14 2.44
CA ALA A 23 5.27 3.98 3.04
C ALA A 23 5.64 5.14 3.99
N THR A 24 5.29 6.38 3.66
CA THR A 24 5.51 7.54 4.55
C THR A 24 4.79 7.41 5.89
N HIS A 25 3.63 6.76 5.91
CA HIS A 25 2.91 6.48 7.16
C HIS A 25 3.63 5.41 7.97
N PHE A 26 4.10 4.34 7.32
CA PHE A 26 4.87 3.28 7.97
C PHE A 26 6.16 3.84 8.59
N LEU A 27 6.88 4.70 7.87
CA LEU A 27 8.10 5.37 8.35
C LEU A 27 7.84 6.23 9.59
N LYS A 28 6.73 6.95 9.63
CA LYS A 28 6.36 7.74 10.81
C LYS A 28 5.98 6.86 12.00
N MET A 29 5.24 5.76 11.73
CA MET A 29 4.79 4.87 12.80
C MET A 29 5.93 4.11 13.44
N GLN A 30 6.93 3.66 12.69
CA GLN A 30 8.08 2.95 13.26
C GLN A 30 8.92 3.81 14.21
N GLU A 31 8.86 5.15 14.08
CA GLU A 31 9.59 6.06 14.96
C GLU A 31 8.82 6.38 16.26
N ASP A 32 7.55 6.08 16.33
CA ASP A 32 6.70 6.34 17.49
C ASP A 32 6.71 5.13 18.45
N LYS A 33 7.32 5.31 19.62
CA LYS A 33 7.45 4.27 20.67
C LYS A 33 6.11 3.76 21.23
N ASN A 34 5.00 4.42 20.93
CA ASN A 34 3.67 3.98 21.34
C ASN A 34 3.16 2.83 20.46
N TYR A 35 3.82 2.55 19.32
CA TYR A 35 3.39 1.53 18.37
C TYR A 35 4.36 0.34 18.31
N HIS A 36 3.77 -0.85 18.21
CA HIS A 36 4.44 -2.06 17.74
C HIS A 36 3.99 -2.33 16.30
N CYS A 37 4.88 -2.13 15.35
CA CYS A 37 4.53 -2.13 13.93
C CYS A 37 4.87 -3.46 13.27
N ASN A 38 3.87 -4.06 12.63
CA ASN A 38 3.97 -5.22 11.77
C ASN A 38 3.65 -4.79 10.33
N PHE A 39 4.66 -4.71 9.47
CA PHE A 39 4.50 -4.34 8.06
C PHE A 39 4.83 -5.53 7.18
N PHE A 40 3.84 -6.05 6.48
CA PHE A 40 4.00 -7.28 5.73
C PHE A 40 3.90 -7.08 4.22
N ILE A 41 4.46 -8.02 3.49
CA ILE A 41 4.31 -8.15 2.05
C ILE A 41 3.15 -9.10 1.80
N ALA A 42 2.05 -8.59 1.25
CA ALA A 42 0.81 -9.33 1.04
C ALA A 42 0.90 -10.19 -0.24
N ASP A 43 1.75 -11.21 -0.19
CA ASP A 43 2.04 -12.08 -1.33
C ASP A 43 0.95 -13.12 -1.58
N LEU A 44 0.33 -13.71 -0.55
CA LEU A 44 -0.80 -14.62 -0.73
C LEU A 44 -2.00 -13.92 -1.40
N HIS A 45 -2.24 -12.63 -1.11
CA HIS A 45 -3.25 -11.84 -1.81
C HIS A 45 -2.97 -11.72 -3.31
N SER A 46 -1.72 -11.81 -3.73
CA SER A 46 -1.33 -11.72 -5.14
C SER A 46 -1.65 -12.99 -5.92
N LEU A 47 -1.83 -14.13 -5.25
CA LEU A 47 -2.21 -15.39 -5.89
C LEU A 47 -3.59 -15.33 -6.57
N THR A 48 -4.44 -14.38 -6.22
CA THR A 48 -5.75 -14.17 -6.89
C THR A 48 -5.62 -13.84 -8.38
N THR A 49 -4.44 -13.43 -8.85
CA THR A 49 -4.15 -13.12 -10.25
C THR A 49 -3.30 -14.18 -10.94
N HIS A 50 -3.04 -15.31 -10.28
CA HIS A 50 -2.27 -16.45 -10.79
C HIS A 50 -0.89 -16.07 -11.37
N PRO A 51 -0.01 -15.38 -10.60
CA PRO A 51 1.34 -15.08 -11.05
C PRO A 51 2.13 -16.38 -11.29
N THR A 52 3.11 -16.32 -12.18
CA THR A 52 4.07 -17.44 -12.30
C THR A 52 4.89 -17.56 -11.01
N PRO A 53 5.48 -18.75 -10.70
CA PRO A 53 6.35 -18.90 -9.53
C PRO A 53 7.50 -17.89 -9.48
N ASP A 54 8.08 -17.57 -10.64
CA ASP A 54 9.19 -16.62 -10.75
C ASP A 54 8.69 -15.18 -10.50
N ASP A 55 7.52 -14.81 -11.03
CA ASP A 55 6.90 -13.51 -10.78
C ASP A 55 6.52 -13.37 -9.30
N PHE A 56 5.99 -14.41 -8.69
CA PHE A 56 5.62 -14.41 -7.27
C PHE A 56 6.84 -14.09 -6.39
N LYS A 57 7.94 -14.84 -6.58
CA LYS A 57 9.20 -14.64 -5.84
C LYS A 57 9.80 -13.27 -6.12
N ARG A 58 9.89 -12.89 -7.41
CA ARG A 58 10.43 -11.60 -7.81
C ARG A 58 9.66 -10.45 -7.20
N ASN A 59 8.33 -10.44 -7.34
CA ASN A 59 7.49 -9.34 -6.87
C ASN A 59 7.52 -9.20 -5.34
N THR A 60 7.56 -10.32 -4.60
CA THR A 60 7.71 -10.30 -3.13
C THR A 60 9.04 -9.69 -2.73
N ASN A 61 10.12 -10.11 -3.39
CA ASN A 61 11.44 -9.57 -3.13
C ASN A 61 11.58 -8.09 -3.51
N GLU A 62 10.96 -7.65 -4.60
CA GLU A 62 10.96 -6.26 -5.02
C GLU A 62 10.31 -5.33 -3.98
N VAL A 63 9.19 -5.76 -3.39
CA VAL A 63 8.53 -4.98 -2.33
C VAL A 63 9.40 -4.92 -1.07
N LEU A 64 10.09 -6.02 -0.69
CA LEU A 64 11.03 -6.01 0.43
C LEU A 64 12.15 -4.99 0.21
N VAL A 65 12.80 -5.05 -0.95
CA VAL A 65 13.89 -4.13 -1.31
C VAL A 65 13.41 -2.69 -1.26
N ASP A 66 12.24 -2.40 -1.82
CA ASP A 66 11.66 -1.06 -1.81
C ASP A 66 11.28 -0.60 -0.39
N TYR A 67 10.76 -1.49 0.47
CA TYR A 67 10.49 -1.17 1.88
C TYR A 67 11.77 -0.73 2.60
N LEU A 68 12.82 -1.52 2.49
CA LEU A 68 14.12 -1.24 3.12
C LEU A 68 14.75 0.05 2.54
N ALA A 69 14.70 0.21 1.23
CA ALA A 69 15.23 1.41 0.55
C ALA A 69 14.45 2.68 0.89
N CYS A 70 13.15 2.60 1.15
CA CYS A 70 12.36 3.71 1.66
C CYS A 70 12.74 4.10 3.09
N GLY A 71 13.39 3.20 3.85
CA GLY A 71 13.85 3.47 5.21
C GLY A 71 13.12 2.70 6.30
N LEU A 72 12.33 1.66 5.93
CA LEU A 72 11.80 0.75 6.93
C LEU A 72 12.96 -0.04 7.57
N ASN A 73 13.01 0.00 8.89
CA ASN A 73 14.10 -0.56 9.69
C ASN A 73 13.61 -1.85 10.39
N PRO A 74 14.21 -3.02 10.09
CA PRO A 74 13.83 -4.30 10.69
C PRO A 74 14.13 -4.41 12.20
N ASP A 75 14.91 -3.47 12.75
CA ASP A 75 15.13 -3.38 14.20
C ASP A 75 14.03 -2.61 14.92
N LYS A 76 13.28 -1.76 14.21
CA LYS A 76 12.18 -0.93 14.75
C LYS A 76 10.80 -1.49 14.44
N SER A 77 10.66 -2.22 13.35
CA SER A 77 9.39 -2.81 12.90
C SER A 77 9.59 -4.25 12.46
N VAL A 78 8.53 -5.04 12.53
CA VAL A 78 8.52 -6.42 12.07
C VAL A 78 8.19 -6.43 10.58
N LEU A 79 9.15 -6.86 9.74
CA LEU A 79 9.01 -6.93 8.28
C LEU A 79 9.01 -8.39 7.84
N TYR A 80 7.92 -8.88 7.22
CA TYR A 80 7.80 -10.28 6.82
C TYR A 80 6.97 -10.45 5.55
N ALA A 81 7.13 -11.61 4.88
CA ALA A 81 6.20 -12.03 3.84
C ALA A 81 5.01 -12.76 4.48
N GLN A 82 3.81 -12.49 4.02
CA GLN A 82 2.57 -13.09 4.54
C GLN A 82 2.64 -14.63 4.45
N SER A 83 3.22 -15.17 3.39
CA SER A 83 3.39 -16.62 3.18
C SER A 83 4.34 -17.30 4.19
N ASP A 84 5.20 -16.54 4.87
CA ASP A 84 6.11 -17.07 5.89
C ASP A 84 5.40 -17.33 7.24
N ILE A 85 4.13 -16.95 7.37
CA ILE A 85 3.32 -17.08 8.59
C ILE A 85 2.20 -18.11 8.37
N PRO A 86 2.45 -19.40 8.57
CA PRO A 86 1.46 -20.47 8.32
C PRO A 86 0.22 -20.38 9.22
N GLU A 87 0.28 -19.60 10.28
CA GLU A 87 -0.84 -19.31 11.18
C GLU A 87 -1.92 -18.45 10.48
N ILE A 88 -1.55 -17.58 9.53
CA ILE A 88 -2.49 -16.72 8.79
C ILE A 88 -3.47 -17.55 7.95
N PRO A 89 -3.04 -18.46 7.06
CA PRO A 89 -3.97 -19.34 6.34
C PRO A 89 -4.86 -20.20 7.24
N GLN A 90 -4.37 -20.60 8.40
CA GLN A 90 -5.18 -21.35 9.37
C GLN A 90 -6.29 -20.47 9.97
N LEU A 91 -5.95 -19.27 10.44
CA LEU A 91 -6.97 -18.33 10.94
C LEU A 91 -7.94 -17.92 9.83
N TYR A 92 -7.45 -17.67 8.61
CA TYR A 92 -8.29 -17.41 7.45
C TYR A 92 -9.33 -18.52 7.23
N LEU A 93 -8.94 -19.80 7.30
CA LEU A 93 -9.87 -20.93 7.19
C LEU A 93 -10.94 -20.86 8.28
N LEU A 94 -10.57 -20.62 9.53
CA LEU A 94 -11.51 -20.54 10.64
C LEU A 94 -12.49 -19.36 10.50
N LEU A 95 -11.98 -18.20 10.07
CA LEU A 95 -12.82 -17.01 9.84
C LEU A 95 -13.76 -17.19 8.62
N ASN A 96 -13.37 -17.96 7.61
CA ASN A 96 -14.27 -18.29 6.49
C ASN A 96 -15.53 -19.03 6.94
N MET A 97 -15.46 -19.83 8.02
CA MET A 97 -16.65 -20.48 8.58
C MET A 97 -17.63 -19.49 9.22
N LEU A 98 -17.18 -18.28 9.48
CA LEU A 98 -17.96 -17.19 10.04
C LEU A 98 -18.38 -16.15 8.98
N ALA A 99 -17.85 -16.25 7.76
CA ALA A 99 -18.12 -15.31 6.68
C ALA A 99 -19.37 -15.71 5.88
N TYR A 100 -20.32 -14.80 5.72
CA TYR A 100 -21.50 -15.07 4.93
C TYR A 100 -21.29 -14.68 3.46
N LYS A 101 -21.62 -15.61 2.54
CA LYS A 101 -21.48 -15.41 1.09
C LYS A 101 -22.08 -14.08 0.61
N GLY A 102 -23.33 -13.78 1.01
CA GLY A 102 -24.00 -12.54 0.60
C GLY A 102 -23.35 -11.27 1.13
N GLU A 103 -22.57 -11.33 2.21
CA GLU A 103 -21.74 -10.22 2.71
C GLU A 103 -20.54 -9.99 1.79
N LEU A 104 -19.84 -11.05 1.43
CA LEU A 104 -18.67 -11.03 0.54
C LEU A 104 -19.03 -10.54 -0.87
N GLU A 105 -20.13 -10.98 -1.43
CA GLU A 105 -20.59 -10.58 -2.76
C GLU A 105 -21.02 -9.11 -2.85
N ARG A 106 -21.39 -8.48 -1.72
CA ARG A 106 -21.78 -7.06 -1.69
C ARG A 106 -20.58 -6.09 -1.64
N VAL A 107 -19.37 -6.60 -1.43
CA VAL A 107 -18.16 -5.76 -1.36
C VAL A 107 -17.93 -5.04 -2.69
N ALA A 108 -17.81 -3.70 -2.65
CA ALA A 108 -17.65 -2.89 -3.86
C ALA A 108 -16.43 -3.31 -4.67
N SER A 109 -15.29 -3.51 -4.00
CA SER A 109 -14.05 -3.91 -4.65
C SER A 109 -14.09 -5.34 -5.23
N PHE A 110 -14.93 -6.25 -4.73
CA PHE A 110 -15.18 -7.53 -5.38
C PHE A 110 -15.86 -7.33 -6.73
N LYS A 111 -16.93 -6.54 -6.77
CA LYS A 111 -17.66 -6.24 -8.01
C LYS A 111 -16.76 -5.58 -9.06
N ASP A 112 -15.90 -4.64 -8.64
CA ASP A 112 -14.95 -3.98 -9.54
C ASP A 112 -13.88 -4.93 -10.08
N LYS A 113 -13.39 -5.86 -9.24
CA LYS A 113 -12.43 -6.88 -9.67
C LYS A 113 -13.05 -7.89 -10.63
N VAL A 114 -14.29 -8.33 -10.38
CA VAL A 114 -15.02 -9.21 -11.30
C VAL A 114 -15.14 -8.57 -12.68
N ARG A 115 -15.48 -7.28 -12.77
CA ARG A 115 -15.56 -6.55 -14.05
C ARG A 115 -14.22 -6.45 -14.79
N LYS A 116 -13.10 -6.36 -14.03
CA LYS A 116 -11.75 -6.22 -14.61
C LYS A 116 -11.11 -7.53 -15.04
N GLN A 117 -11.56 -8.67 -14.52
CA GLN A 117 -11.01 -10.01 -14.81
C GLN A 117 -12.12 -11.07 -14.88
N GLU A 118 -13.05 -10.89 -15.82
CA GLU A 118 -14.24 -11.75 -15.98
C GLU A 118 -13.90 -13.23 -16.17
N GLU A 119 -12.78 -13.55 -16.80
CA GLU A 119 -12.34 -14.93 -17.04
C GLU A 119 -11.69 -15.60 -15.81
N ASN A 120 -11.33 -14.85 -14.78
CA ASN A 120 -10.66 -15.39 -13.58
C ASN A 120 -11.35 -14.93 -12.29
N VAL A 121 -12.62 -15.28 -12.14
CA VAL A 121 -13.38 -15.04 -10.90
C VAL A 121 -13.26 -16.26 -9.99
N ASN A 122 -12.12 -16.37 -9.31
CA ASN A 122 -11.84 -17.49 -8.41
C ASN A 122 -12.33 -17.23 -6.97
N ALA A 123 -12.40 -18.30 -6.16
CA ALA A 123 -12.86 -18.23 -4.77
C ALA A 123 -12.01 -17.29 -3.92
N GLY A 124 -10.70 -17.23 -4.16
CA GLY A 124 -9.80 -16.29 -3.46
C GLY A 124 -10.16 -14.83 -3.71
N LEU A 125 -10.70 -14.50 -4.90
CA LEU A 125 -11.18 -13.18 -5.23
C LEU A 125 -12.45 -12.80 -4.43
N LEU A 126 -13.31 -13.77 -4.10
CA LEU A 126 -14.48 -13.56 -3.24
C LEU A 126 -14.07 -13.45 -1.77
N THR A 127 -13.15 -14.28 -1.32
CA THR A 127 -12.82 -14.43 0.12
C THR A 127 -11.60 -13.65 0.57
N TYR A 128 -10.94 -12.86 -0.33
CA TYR A 128 -9.78 -12.07 0.09
C TYR A 128 -10.05 -11.08 1.25
N PRO A 129 -11.27 -10.54 1.48
CA PRO A 129 -11.52 -9.73 2.65
C PRO A 129 -11.39 -10.51 3.96
N VAL A 130 -11.66 -11.82 3.93
CA VAL A 130 -11.46 -12.71 5.08
C VAL A 130 -9.97 -12.97 5.32
N LEU A 131 -9.18 -13.10 4.24
CA LEU A 131 -7.72 -13.21 4.37
C LEU A 131 -7.13 -11.93 4.95
N MET A 132 -7.58 -10.75 4.50
CA MET A 132 -7.17 -9.47 5.09
C MET A 132 -7.57 -9.37 6.57
N ALA A 133 -8.74 -9.87 6.94
CA ALA A 133 -9.14 -9.93 8.34
C ALA A 133 -8.21 -10.86 9.15
N ALA A 134 -7.79 -11.99 8.59
CA ALA A 134 -6.83 -12.88 9.24
C ALA A 134 -5.47 -12.19 9.44
N ASP A 135 -4.96 -11.44 8.45
CA ASP A 135 -3.71 -10.67 8.59
C ASP A 135 -3.75 -9.69 9.77
N ILE A 136 -4.89 -9.06 9.99
CA ILE A 136 -5.08 -8.04 11.03
C ILE A 136 -5.33 -8.69 12.40
N LEU A 137 -6.26 -9.66 12.44
CA LEU A 137 -6.71 -10.27 13.70
C LEU A 137 -5.67 -11.23 14.27
N ILE A 138 -4.80 -11.84 13.46
CA ILE A 138 -3.76 -12.76 13.94
C ILE A 138 -2.79 -12.07 14.90
N HIS A 139 -2.56 -10.77 14.73
CA HIS A 139 -1.74 -9.96 15.61
C HIS A 139 -2.56 -9.16 16.65
N ARG A 140 -3.89 -9.33 16.67
CA ARG A 140 -4.81 -8.55 17.51
C ARG A 140 -4.57 -7.05 17.37
N ALA A 141 -4.48 -6.58 16.11
CA ALA A 141 -4.16 -5.20 15.79
C ALA A 141 -5.18 -4.20 16.32
N HIS A 142 -4.68 -3.05 16.77
CA HIS A 142 -5.51 -1.92 17.24
C HIS A 142 -5.66 -0.88 16.13
N LYS A 143 -4.62 -0.68 15.30
CA LYS A 143 -4.60 0.34 14.25
C LYS A 143 -4.15 -0.26 12.93
N VAL A 144 -4.83 0.15 11.88
CA VAL A 144 -4.53 -0.30 10.52
C VAL A 144 -4.41 0.92 9.60
N PRO A 145 -3.19 1.30 9.18
CA PRO A 145 -3.00 2.33 8.17
C PRO A 145 -3.54 1.85 6.82
N VAL A 146 -4.67 2.41 6.39
CA VAL A 146 -5.32 2.02 5.14
C VAL A 146 -5.80 3.24 4.36
N GLY A 147 -5.82 3.13 3.04
CA GLY A 147 -6.49 4.09 2.16
C GLY A 147 -8.02 4.03 2.28
N LYS A 148 -8.71 5.06 1.77
CA LYS A 148 -10.19 5.14 1.80
C LYS A 148 -10.86 3.92 1.17
N ASP A 149 -10.25 3.35 0.14
CA ASP A 149 -10.73 2.17 -0.59
C ASP A 149 -10.72 0.88 0.25
N GLN A 150 -9.97 0.87 1.37
CA GLN A 150 -9.85 -0.29 2.27
C GLN A 150 -10.72 -0.18 3.53
N VAL A 151 -11.40 0.94 3.75
CA VAL A 151 -12.22 1.15 4.97
C VAL A 151 -13.31 0.09 5.08
N GLN A 152 -13.98 -0.28 3.97
CA GLN A 152 -14.99 -1.32 3.95
C GLN A 152 -14.43 -2.69 4.39
N HIS A 153 -13.21 -3.04 3.97
CA HIS A 153 -12.57 -4.29 4.40
C HIS A 153 -12.23 -4.29 5.90
N LEU A 154 -11.86 -3.13 6.43
CA LEU A 154 -11.61 -3.00 7.85
C LEU A 154 -12.91 -3.09 8.69
N GLU A 155 -14.02 -2.57 8.18
CA GLU A 155 -15.35 -2.80 8.78
C GLU A 155 -15.71 -4.29 8.78
N MET A 156 -15.45 -5.00 7.69
CA MET A 156 -15.63 -6.45 7.63
C MET A 156 -14.74 -7.19 8.63
N THR A 157 -13.49 -6.74 8.80
CA THR A 157 -12.58 -7.30 9.81
C THR A 157 -13.16 -7.19 11.22
N ARG A 158 -13.71 -6.02 11.57
CA ARG A 158 -14.42 -5.83 12.85
C ARG A 158 -15.62 -6.75 12.97
N ASN A 159 -16.42 -6.88 11.92
CA ASN A 159 -17.58 -7.74 11.89
C ASN A 159 -17.20 -9.21 12.11
N PHE A 160 -16.11 -9.70 11.53
CA PHE A 160 -15.64 -11.07 11.77
C PHE A 160 -15.13 -11.26 13.19
N GLY A 161 -14.34 -10.33 13.72
CA GLY A 161 -13.88 -10.35 15.11
C GLY A 161 -15.05 -10.32 16.13
N ASN A 162 -15.99 -9.41 15.94
CA ASN A 162 -17.17 -9.28 16.78
C ASN A 162 -18.09 -10.52 16.68
N ARG A 163 -18.24 -11.09 15.50
CA ARG A 163 -19.00 -12.33 15.29
C ARG A 163 -18.36 -13.51 16.00
N PHE A 164 -17.03 -13.63 15.94
CA PHE A 164 -16.29 -14.61 16.73
C PHE A 164 -16.51 -14.43 18.23
N ASN A 165 -16.30 -13.21 18.73
CA ASN A 165 -16.47 -12.88 20.14
C ASN A 165 -17.88 -13.18 20.65
N HIS A 166 -18.90 -12.83 19.85
CA HIS A 166 -20.30 -13.10 20.19
C HIS A 166 -20.63 -14.61 20.21
N LEU A 167 -20.21 -15.35 19.16
CA LEU A 167 -20.51 -16.77 19.00
C LEU A 167 -19.90 -17.61 20.13
N TYR A 168 -18.66 -17.30 20.48
CA TYR A 168 -17.91 -18.04 21.51
C TYR A 168 -17.97 -17.38 22.89
N LYS A 169 -18.79 -16.33 23.07
CA LYS A 169 -18.99 -15.61 24.36
C LYS A 169 -17.66 -15.18 24.98
N THR A 170 -16.82 -14.55 24.22
CA THR A 170 -15.49 -14.05 24.62
C THR A 170 -15.32 -12.60 24.18
N ASP A 171 -14.29 -11.92 24.70
CA ASP A 171 -13.83 -10.60 24.28
C ASP A 171 -12.37 -10.70 23.80
N PHE A 172 -12.12 -11.65 22.89
CA PHE A 172 -10.77 -12.01 22.48
C PHE A 172 -10.19 -11.09 21.41
N PHE A 173 -10.93 -10.84 20.33
CA PHE A 173 -10.47 -9.96 19.27
C PHE A 173 -10.83 -8.50 19.57
N PRO A 174 -9.82 -7.59 19.58
CA PRO A 174 -10.09 -6.15 19.65
C PRO A 174 -10.73 -5.65 18.34
N GLU A 175 -11.33 -4.48 18.39
CA GLU A 175 -11.79 -3.78 17.19
C GLU A 175 -10.64 -2.97 16.56
N PRO A 176 -10.18 -3.31 15.35
CA PRO A 176 -9.15 -2.51 14.67
C PRO A 176 -9.75 -1.22 14.08
N TYR A 177 -9.03 -0.10 14.22
CA TYR A 177 -9.44 1.19 13.70
C TYR A 177 -8.57 1.65 12.53
N PRO A 178 -9.16 2.35 11.52
CA PRO A 178 -8.39 2.98 10.46
C PRO A 178 -7.53 4.09 11.06
N PHE A 179 -6.31 4.22 10.57
CA PHE A 179 -5.40 5.24 11.06
C PHE A 179 -4.73 6.02 9.93
N THR A 180 -4.75 7.35 10.03
CA THR A 180 -3.99 8.25 9.16
C THR A 180 -3.43 9.40 10.01
N PHE A 181 -2.16 9.76 9.83
CA PHE A 181 -1.54 10.87 10.56
C PHE A 181 -2.11 12.25 10.22
N THR A 182 -2.67 12.41 9.03
CA THR A 182 -3.16 13.71 8.51
C THR A 182 -4.68 13.79 8.46
N GLY A 183 -5.39 12.76 8.93
CA GLY A 183 -6.86 12.67 8.81
C GLY A 183 -7.36 12.44 7.37
N VAL A 184 -6.55 12.72 6.35
CA VAL A 184 -6.88 12.50 4.93
C VAL A 184 -5.77 11.71 4.26
N PRO A 185 -6.09 10.52 3.71
CA PRO A 185 -5.13 9.76 2.91
C PRO A 185 -4.72 10.55 1.66
N ILE A 186 -3.42 10.63 1.39
CA ILE A 186 -2.91 11.27 0.18
C ILE A 186 -3.16 10.34 -1.00
N THR A 187 -3.99 10.78 -1.94
CA THR A 187 -4.13 10.11 -3.24
C THR A 187 -3.17 10.75 -4.23
N VAL A 188 -2.18 10.00 -4.67
CA VAL A 188 -1.22 10.45 -5.69
C VAL A 188 -1.80 10.18 -7.07
N PRO A 189 -1.98 11.22 -7.91
CA PRO A 189 -2.56 11.06 -9.23
C PRO A 189 -1.59 10.40 -10.22
N GLY A 190 -2.16 9.74 -11.25
CA GLY A 190 -1.42 9.24 -12.39
C GLY A 190 -1.04 10.34 -13.38
N LEU A 191 -0.12 10.02 -14.30
CA LEU A 191 0.33 10.94 -15.36
C LEU A 191 -0.63 11.03 -16.56
N ASP A 192 -1.61 10.15 -16.62
CA ASP A 192 -2.61 10.04 -17.68
C ASP A 192 -3.78 11.05 -17.56
N GLY A 193 -3.75 11.89 -16.53
CA GLY A 193 -4.78 12.89 -16.29
C GLY A 193 -6.08 12.32 -15.68
N THR A 194 -6.13 11.01 -15.46
CA THR A 194 -7.33 10.36 -14.96
C THR A 194 -7.23 9.95 -13.50
N GLY A 195 -7.43 9.49 -12.68
CA GLY A 195 -7.48 9.06 -11.32
C GLY A 195 -6.12 8.81 -10.66
N LYS A 196 -6.09 7.82 -9.82
CA LYS A 196 -4.96 7.43 -8.95
C LYS A 196 -3.85 6.76 -9.74
N MET A 197 -2.61 7.03 -9.34
CA MET A 197 -1.44 6.29 -9.84
C MET A 197 -1.57 4.80 -9.52
N GLY A 198 -1.49 3.96 -10.54
CA GLY A 198 -1.67 2.52 -10.45
C GLY A 198 -0.64 1.73 -11.25
N LYS A 199 -0.29 0.53 -10.77
CA LYS A 199 0.67 -0.36 -11.45
C LYS A 199 0.10 -0.91 -12.76
N SER A 200 -1.18 -1.26 -12.78
CA SER A 200 -1.89 -1.81 -13.94
C SER A 200 -2.20 -0.78 -15.02
N ASP A 201 -2.21 0.50 -14.67
CA ASP A 201 -2.68 1.55 -15.57
C ASP A 201 -1.53 2.18 -16.39
N GLY A 202 -0.29 1.80 -16.10
CA GLY A 202 0.90 2.28 -16.82
C GLY A 202 1.18 3.78 -16.64
N ASN A 203 0.48 4.44 -15.70
CA ASN A 203 0.48 5.87 -15.45
C ASN A 203 1.39 6.30 -14.29
N GLY A 204 2.22 5.36 -13.78
CA GLY A 204 3.01 5.53 -12.57
C GLY A 204 4.49 5.83 -12.81
N ILE A 205 5.10 6.53 -11.86
CA ILE A 205 6.54 6.72 -11.73
C ILE A 205 7.02 5.82 -10.59
N TYR A 206 7.92 4.89 -10.91
CA TYR A 206 8.47 3.95 -9.93
C TYR A 206 9.68 4.55 -9.19
N LEU A 207 9.89 4.15 -7.94
CA LEU A 207 10.99 4.64 -7.11
C LEU A 207 12.37 4.31 -7.69
N ARG A 208 12.44 3.25 -8.50
CA ARG A 208 13.65 2.77 -9.19
C ARG A 208 13.78 3.20 -10.65
N ASP A 209 12.82 4.00 -11.15
CA ASP A 209 12.92 4.52 -12.53
C ASP A 209 14.21 5.32 -12.71
N GLU A 210 14.96 5.04 -13.77
CA GLU A 210 16.15 5.80 -14.13
C GLU A 210 15.78 7.21 -14.56
N PRO A 211 16.68 8.21 -14.40
CA PRO A 211 16.39 9.61 -14.67
C PRO A 211 15.76 9.85 -16.05
N GLU A 212 16.28 9.19 -17.10
CA GLU A 212 15.76 9.33 -18.46
C GLU A 212 14.34 8.76 -18.61
N VAL A 213 14.03 7.70 -17.86
CA VAL A 213 12.68 7.12 -17.83
C VAL A 213 11.70 8.07 -17.16
N VAL A 214 12.10 8.69 -16.04
CA VAL A 214 11.30 9.70 -15.34
C VAL A 214 11.01 10.89 -16.26
N ARG A 215 12.05 11.46 -16.91
CA ARG A 215 11.89 12.56 -17.87
C ARG A 215 10.90 12.20 -18.97
N LYS A 216 11.07 11.03 -19.58
CA LYS A 216 10.19 10.56 -20.66
C LYS A 216 8.75 10.40 -20.22
N LYS A 217 8.52 9.85 -19.01
CA LYS A 217 7.17 9.67 -18.45
C LYS A 217 6.52 11.02 -18.15
N VAL A 218 7.22 11.92 -17.43
CA VAL A 218 6.68 13.21 -17.02
C VAL A 218 6.40 14.11 -18.23
N MET A 219 7.27 14.12 -19.24
CA MET A 219 7.05 14.91 -20.46
C MET A 219 5.81 14.46 -21.25
N LYS A 220 5.38 13.19 -21.09
CA LYS A 220 4.15 12.65 -21.70
C LYS A 220 2.89 12.88 -20.85
N ALA A 221 3.03 13.41 -19.62
CA ALA A 221 1.88 13.67 -18.78
C ALA A 221 0.83 14.54 -19.48
N VAL A 222 -0.44 14.21 -19.28
CA VAL A 222 -1.54 14.91 -19.94
C VAL A 222 -1.70 16.32 -19.38
N THR A 223 -1.87 17.29 -20.29
CA THR A 223 -2.19 18.70 -19.99
C THR A 223 -3.18 19.20 -21.05
N ASP A 224 -3.83 20.32 -20.77
CA ASP A 224 -4.66 21.05 -21.72
C ASP A 224 -3.84 22.03 -22.57
N ALA A 225 -4.53 22.99 -23.24
CA ALA A 225 -3.89 24.03 -24.06
C ALA A 225 -3.35 25.21 -23.23
N GLY A 226 -3.64 25.27 -21.93
CA GLY A 226 -3.27 26.35 -21.01
C GLY A 226 -4.44 27.24 -20.59
N PRO A 227 -4.26 28.05 -19.52
CA PRO A 227 -5.27 28.95 -19.03
C PRO A 227 -5.59 30.04 -20.05
N THR A 228 -6.88 30.33 -20.25
CA THR A 228 -7.36 31.35 -21.22
C THR A 228 -7.70 32.68 -20.55
N ALA A 229 -7.79 32.70 -19.23
CA ALA A 229 -8.04 33.90 -18.43
C ALA A 229 -7.28 33.83 -17.09
N PRO A 230 -6.86 34.96 -16.54
CA PRO A 230 -6.22 35.02 -15.22
C PRO A 230 -7.09 34.39 -14.14
N ASN A 231 -6.44 33.61 -13.24
CA ASN A 231 -7.10 32.91 -12.14
C ASN A 231 -8.22 31.93 -12.57
N SER A 232 -8.16 31.41 -13.80
CA SER A 232 -9.08 30.37 -14.23
C SER A 232 -8.88 29.07 -13.45
N GLU A 233 -9.95 28.30 -13.29
CA GLU A 233 -9.86 26.99 -12.59
C GLU A 233 -8.98 26.02 -13.39
N MET A 234 -8.07 25.33 -12.66
CA MET A 234 -7.22 24.30 -13.28
C MET A 234 -8.07 23.08 -13.65
N PRO A 235 -7.95 22.54 -14.87
CA PRO A 235 -8.49 21.23 -15.21
C PRO A 235 -7.82 20.10 -14.38
N ASP A 236 -8.52 18.99 -14.20
CA ASP A 236 -8.05 17.89 -13.35
C ASP A 236 -6.68 17.35 -13.77
N ALA A 237 -6.42 17.23 -15.06
CA ALA A 237 -5.11 16.80 -15.56
C ALA A 237 -3.96 17.73 -15.11
N VAL A 238 -4.21 19.05 -15.10
CA VAL A 238 -3.24 20.05 -14.62
C VAL A 238 -3.14 20.03 -13.10
N LYS A 239 -4.29 19.94 -12.38
CA LYS A 239 -4.30 19.74 -10.91
C LYS A 239 -3.45 18.54 -10.49
N ASN A 240 -3.48 17.45 -11.27
CA ASN A 240 -2.69 16.26 -11.03
C ASN A 240 -1.18 16.53 -11.06
N ILE A 241 -0.71 17.31 -12.05
CA ILE A 241 0.70 17.71 -12.15
C ILE A 241 1.10 18.59 -10.97
N PHE A 242 0.28 19.58 -10.61
CA PHE A 242 0.53 20.42 -9.44
C PHE A 242 0.50 19.63 -8.12
N THR A 243 -0.34 18.61 -8.04
CA THR A 243 -0.34 17.70 -6.86
C THR A 243 0.99 16.96 -6.74
N LEU A 244 1.52 16.42 -7.85
CA LEU A 244 2.84 15.79 -7.87
C LEU A 244 3.94 16.81 -7.53
N LEU A 245 3.88 18.01 -8.10
CA LEU A 245 4.84 19.08 -7.80
C LEU A 245 4.87 19.41 -6.30
N LYS A 246 3.72 19.54 -5.66
CA LYS A 246 3.60 19.80 -4.21
C LYS A 246 4.20 18.69 -3.33
N LEU A 247 4.30 17.47 -3.83
CA LEU A 247 4.85 16.34 -3.09
C LEU A 247 6.37 16.28 -3.12
N VAL A 248 7.02 16.80 -4.17
CA VAL A 248 8.46 16.60 -4.40
C VAL A 248 9.25 17.91 -4.53
N SER A 249 8.60 19.04 -4.80
CA SER A 249 9.25 20.31 -5.04
C SER A 249 9.21 21.23 -3.82
N THR A 250 10.04 22.29 -3.85
CA THR A 250 10.02 23.34 -2.83
C THR A 250 8.75 24.20 -2.93
N ALA A 251 8.36 24.84 -1.83
CA ALA A 251 7.23 25.78 -1.81
C ALA A 251 7.39 26.92 -2.84
N ASP A 252 8.60 27.42 -3.00
CA ASP A 252 8.92 28.50 -3.96
C ASP A 252 8.70 28.05 -5.40
N THR A 253 9.12 26.82 -5.75
CA THR A 253 8.87 26.22 -7.08
C THR A 253 7.38 26.09 -7.36
N VAL A 254 6.62 25.60 -6.37
CA VAL A 254 5.16 25.47 -6.49
C VAL A 254 4.52 26.85 -6.72
N THR A 255 4.84 27.83 -5.87
CA THR A 255 4.33 29.21 -5.96
C THR A 255 4.66 29.85 -7.31
N HIS A 256 5.89 29.66 -7.80
CA HIS A 256 6.31 30.16 -9.11
C HIS A 256 5.40 29.66 -10.25
N PHE A 257 5.13 28.37 -10.31
CA PHE A 257 4.28 27.82 -11.36
C PHE A 257 2.79 28.11 -11.16
N GLU A 258 2.32 28.19 -9.90
CA GLU A 258 0.94 28.65 -9.60
C GLU A 258 0.73 30.10 -10.07
N THR A 259 1.68 30.98 -9.81
CA THR A 259 1.65 32.38 -10.29
C THR A 259 1.61 32.43 -11.81
N LYS A 260 2.47 31.67 -12.49
CA LYS A 260 2.48 31.61 -13.96
C LYS A 260 1.20 31.02 -14.56
N TYR A 261 0.56 30.11 -13.85
CA TYR A 261 -0.76 29.62 -14.28
C TYR A 261 -1.81 30.71 -14.17
N ASN A 262 -1.83 31.41 -13.02
CA ASN A 262 -2.82 32.45 -12.72
C ASN A 262 -2.71 33.68 -13.60
N ASP A 263 -1.53 34.02 -14.08
CA ASP A 263 -1.29 35.15 -15.02
C ASP A 263 -1.28 34.73 -16.49
N CYS A 264 -1.59 33.48 -16.79
CA CYS A 264 -1.61 32.91 -18.14
C CYS A 264 -0.24 32.85 -18.85
N SER A 265 0.89 32.98 -18.11
CA SER A 265 2.24 32.92 -18.68
C SER A 265 2.88 31.51 -18.60
N ILE A 266 2.15 30.52 -18.07
CA ILE A 266 2.66 29.18 -17.86
C ILE A 266 3.05 28.50 -19.18
N ARG A 267 4.21 27.85 -19.18
CA ARG A 267 4.64 26.91 -20.23
C ARG A 267 4.69 25.52 -19.62
N TYR A 268 3.77 24.65 -20.00
CA TYR A 268 3.72 23.27 -19.46
C TYR A 268 4.99 22.46 -19.72
N GLY A 269 5.72 22.77 -20.81
CA GLY A 269 7.03 22.17 -21.06
C GLY A 269 8.03 22.46 -19.94
N ASP A 270 8.05 23.69 -19.41
CA ASP A 270 8.95 24.08 -18.33
C ASP A 270 8.49 23.49 -16.99
N LEU A 271 7.18 23.51 -16.70
CA LEU A 271 6.59 22.86 -15.54
C LEU A 271 6.94 21.36 -15.49
N LYS A 272 6.76 20.65 -16.63
CA LYS A 272 7.06 19.22 -16.73
C LYS A 272 8.55 18.92 -16.58
N LYS A 273 9.42 19.75 -17.16
CA LYS A 273 10.87 19.61 -16.97
C LYS A 273 11.26 19.78 -15.50
N GLN A 274 10.76 20.82 -14.84
CA GLN A 274 11.04 21.04 -13.42
C GLN A 274 10.53 19.89 -12.57
N LEU A 275 9.28 19.46 -12.76
CA LEU A 275 8.72 18.31 -12.05
C LEU A 275 9.56 17.04 -12.24
N ALA A 276 10.04 16.79 -13.48
CA ALA A 276 10.88 15.62 -13.75
C ALA A 276 12.19 15.65 -12.94
N GLU A 277 12.88 16.80 -12.94
CA GLU A 277 14.13 16.95 -12.18
C GLU A 277 13.89 16.84 -10.66
N ASP A 278 12.81 17.42 -10.14
CA ASP A 278 12.48 17.34 -8.72
C ASP A 278 12.14 15.87 -8.31
N ILE A 279 11.44 15.13 -9.15
CA ILE A 279 11.19 13.70 -8.91
C ILE A 279 12.51 12.91 -8.95
N ILE A 280 13.39 13.19 -9.90
CA ILE A 280 14.70 12.53 -10.02
C ILE A 280 15.53 12.78 -8.75
N LEU A 281 15.57 14.03 -8.30
CA LEU A 281 16.29 14.43 -7.09
C LEU A 281 15.69 13.75 -5.85
N PHE A 282 14.37 13.74 -5.74
CA PHE A 282 13.64 13.09 -4.64
C PHE A 282 13.91 11.58 -4.59
N THR A 283 13.85 10.90 -5.75
CA THR A 283 14.02 9.44 -5.81
C THR A 283 15.48 8.98 -5.79
N ALA A 284 16.43 9.84 -6.09
CA ALA A 284 17.87 9.50 -6.18
C ALA A 284 18.41 8.75 -4.94
N PRO A 285 18.19 9.20 -3.69
CA PRO A 285 18.69 8.50 -2.51
C PRO A 285 17.98 7.16 -2.29
N ILE A 286 16.70 7.04 -2.66
CA ILE A 286 15.95 5.77 -2.58
C ILE A 286 16.48 4.80 -3.61
N ARG A 287 16.66 5.23 -4.85
CA ARG A 287 17.20 4.42 -5.95
C ARG A 287 18.63 3.92 -5.63
N SER A 288 19.47 4.78 -5.05
CA SER A 288 20.81 4.35 -4.60
C SER A 288 20.71 3.19 -3.61
N ARG A 289 19.88 3.33 -2.57
CA ARG A 289 19.69 2.25 -1.59
C ARG A 289 19.07 0.99 -2.21
N ILE A 290 18.16 1.12 -3.17
CA ILE A 290 17.63 -0.04 -3.92
C ILE A 290 18.78 -0.80 -4.59
N ASN A 291 19.69 -0.10 -5.27
CA ASN A 291 20.82 -0.70 -5.98
C ASN A 291 21.78 -1.41 -5.01
N ASP A 292 21.98 -0.87 -3.80
CA ASP A 292 22.81 -1.51 -2.77
C ASP A 292 22.14 -2.78 -2.24
N ILE A 293 20.85 -2.71 -1.90
CA ILE A 293 20.11 -3.79 -1.24
C ILE A 293 19.78 -4.92 -2.23
N ILE A 294 19.49 -4.62 -3.50
CA ILE A 294 19.02 -5.63 -4.47
C ILE A 294 20.06 -6.75 -4.70
N ASN A 295 21.34 -6.43 -4.52
CA ASN A 295 22.47 -7.35 -4.68
C ASN A 295 22.85 -8.06 -3.36
N ASP A 296 22.34 -7.60 -2.20
CA ASP A 296 22.62 -8.21 -0.89
C ASP A 296 21.52 -9.22 -0.52
N LYS A 297 21.54 -10.37 -1.20
CA LYS A 297 20.60 -11.47 -0.94
C LYS A 297 20.66 -11.99 0.50
N PRO A 298 21.84 -12.20 1.11
CA PRO A 298 21.94 -12.62 2.50
C PRO A 298 21.24 -11.66 3.47
N TYR A 299 21.33 -10.36 3.25
CA TYR A 299 20.65 -9.37 4.07
C TYR A 299 19.12 -9.45 3.91
N GLN A 300 18.62 -9.56 2.68
CA GLN A 300 17.20 -9.73 2.39
C GLN A 300 16.62 -10.96 3.08
N GLU A 301 17.27 -12.12 2.96
CA GLU A 301 16.87 -13.37 3.60
C GLU A 301 16.90 -13.27 5.13
N LYS A 302 17.95 -12.64 5.69
CA LYS A 302 18.03 -12.39 7.13
C LYS A 302 16.87 -11.55 7.64
N VAL A 303 16.49 -10.48 6.92
CA VAL A 303 15.38 -9.59 7.32
C VAL A 303 14.06 -10.36 7.31
N LEU A 304 13.74 -11.09 6.24
CA LEU A 304 12.50 -11.87 6.15
C LEU A 304 12.44 -12.94 7.24
N LYS A 305 13.52 -13.69 7.43
CA LYS A 305 13.59 -14.75 8.46
C LYS A 305 13.36 -14.18 9.86
N MET A 306 14.08 -13.12 10.22
CA MET A 306 13.93 -12.46 11.53
C MET A 306 12.52 -11.89 11.71
N GLY A 307 11.95 -11.28 10.66
CA GLY A 307 10.59 -10.75 10.68
C GLY A 307 9.55 -11.85 10.85
N ALA A 308 9.69 -12.96 10.11
CA ALA A 308 8.81 -14.12 10.25
C ALA A 308 8.87 -14.74 11.65
N GLU A 309 10.06 -14.91 12.22
CA GLU A 309 10.22 -15.41 13.59
C GLU A 309 9.49 -14.54 14.60
N LYS A 310 9.70 -13.21 14.57
CA LYS A 310 9.01 -12.24 15.45
C LYS A 310 7.48 -12.22 15.22
N ALA A 311 7.03 -12.23 13.96
CA ALA A 311 5.60 -12.20 13.65
C ALA A 311 4.90 -13.49 14.11
N ARG A 312 5.56 -14.64 14.00
CA ARG A 312 5.02 -15.93 14.44
C ARG A 312 4.85 -16.06 15.93
N GLU A 313 5.61 -15.32 16.76
CA GLU A 313 5.40 -15.30 18.21
C GLU A 313 3.96 -14.87 18.56
N SER A 314 3.52 -13.73 18.02
CA SER A 314 2.15 -13.25 18.28
C SER A 314 1.10 -14.04 17.50
N ALA A 315 1.42 -14.48 16.27
CA ALA A 315 0.51 -15.23 15.42
C ALA A 315 0.17 -16.60 16.02
N SER A 316 1.19 -17.35 16.45
CA SER A 316 1.02 -18.67 17.11
C SER A 316 0.26 -18.54 18.43
N ALA A 317 0.56 -17.53 19.25
CA ALA A 317 -0.16 -17.30 20.50
C ALA A 317 -1.65 -17.03 20.23
N THR A 318 -1.96 -16.18 19.26
CA THR A 318 -3.34 -15.86 18.88
C THR A 318 -4.06 -17.08 18.33
N LEU A 319 -3.46 -17.81 17.39
CA LEU A 319 -4.09 -18.98 16.78
C LEU A 319 -4.36 -20.10 17.81
N ASN A 320 -3.41 -20.35 18.72
CA ASN A 320 -3.58 -21.34 19.77
C ASN A 320 -4.75 -20.97 20.70
N GLU A 321 -4.89 -19.70 21.06
CA GLU A 321 -6.02 -19.28 21.90
C GLU A 321 -7.35 -19.35 21.13
N VAL A 322 -7.37 -18.97 19.85
CA VAL A 322 -8.56 -19.13 18.99
C VAL A 322 -9.00 -20.61 18.94
N ARG A 323 -8.07 -21.52 18.71
CA ARG A 323 -8.38 -22.96 18.69
C ARG A 323 -8.94 -23.45 20.03
N LYS A 324 -8.32 -23.05 21.13
CA LYS A 324 -8.80 -23.39 22.47
C LYS A 324 -10.21 -22.85 22.73
N ILE A 325 -10.50 -21.59 22.36
CA ILE A 325 -11.84 -21.00 22.47
C ILE A 325 -12.86 -21.78 21.62
N MET A 326 -12.46 -22.27 20.45
CA MET A 326 -13.30 -23.11 19.58
C MET A 326 -13.42 -24.57 20.02
N GLY A 327 -12.67 -25.00 21.01
CA GLY A 327 -12.69 -26.38 21.53
C GLY A 327 -11.84 -27.38 20.74
N MET A 328 -10.78 -26.90 20.06
CA MET A 328 -9.85 -27.71 19.24
C MET A 328 -8.52 -27.96 19.94
#